data_227d1ba18545b00c53a971f78adfa090
#
_entry.id   227d1ba18545b00c53a971f78adfa090
#
_cell.length_a   1.000
_cell.length_b   1.000
_cell.length_c   1.000
_cell.angle_alpha   90.00
_cell.angle_beta   90.00
_cell.angle_gamma   90.00
#
_symmetry.space_group_name_H-M   'P 1'
#
loop_
_entity.id
_entity.type
_entity.pdbx_description
1 polymer ?
#
loop_
_entity_poly.entity_id
_entity_poly.type
_entity_poly.pdbx_seq_one_letter_code
_entity_poly.pdbx_strand_id
1 'polypeptide(L)'
;MIAHRLSSRIDKHPAIQTLHDAVASRSIKPGLIFHSDRGSQYTSFDFRKELDALNIIQSFSKKGHPYDNAVMECFFKYLKKDETNRKSYASFDDLKLSVFHYIHSYYNAFRPHSHNKGLTPDQTEKPFF
;
A
#
# COMPACT_ATOMS: atom_id res chain seq x y z
N MET A 1 1.92 -5.68 -3.02
CA MET A 1 1.63 -4.21 -3.07
C MET A 1 0.97 -3.90 -4.40
N ILE A 2 -0.27 -3.41 -4.38
CA ILE A 2 -1.05 -3.17 -5.62
C ILE A 2 -0.72 -1.80 -6.22
N ALA A 3 -0.72 -0.76 -5.41
CA ALA A 3 -0.39 0.60 -5.80
C ALA A 3 0.39 1.31 -4.70
N HIS A 4 1.17 2.32 -5.07
CA HIS A 4 1.91 3.16 -4.14
C HIS A 4 2.18 4.54 -4.72
N ARG A 5 2.29 5.52 -3.88
CA ARG A 5 2.71 6.87 -4.21
C ARG A 5 3.69 7.39 -3.17
N LEU A 6 4.73 8.09 -3.62
CA LEU A 6 5.63 8.82 -2.76
C LEU A 6 5.31 10.31 -2.85
N SER A 7 5.32 10.97 -1.70
CA SER A 7 5.13 12.41 -1.60
C SER A 7 6.10 12.98 -0.57
N SER A 8 6.54 14.20 -0.79
CA SER A 8 7.32 14.97 0.19
C SER A 8 6.44 15.56 1.31
N ARG A 9 5.13 15.42 1.21
CA ARG A 9 4.15 15.93 2.18
C ARG A 9 3.17 14.86 2.58
N ILE A 10 2.74 14.88 3.85
CA ILE A 10 1.63 14.05 4.34
C ILE A 10 0.34 14.80 3.99
N ASP A 11 -0.37 14.30 2.98
CA ASP A 11 -1.57 14.91 2.42
C ASP A 11 -2.57 13.81 2.02
N LYS A 12 -3.85 14.20 1.88
CA LYS A 12 -4.92 13.32 1.39
C LYS A 12 -4.81 13.00 -0.12
N HIS A 13 -4.23 13.91 -0.91
CA HIS A 13 -4.16 13.74 -2.37
C HIS A 13 -3.36 12.51 -2.81
N PRO A 14 -2.15 12.22 -2.30
CA PRO A 14 -1.46 10.98 -2.62
C PRO A 14 -2.23 9.73 -2.22
N ALA A 15 -2.96 9.76 -1.10
CA ALA A 15 -3.78 8.63 -0.66
C ALA A 15 -4.95 8.36 -1.63
N ILE A 16 -5.66 9.41 -2.06
CA ILE A 16 -6.75 9.32 -3.05
C ILE A 16 -6.20 8.82 -4.39
N GLN A 17 -5.09 9.36 -4.86
CA GLN A 17 -4.47 8.91 -6.12
C GLN A 17 -4.03 7.45 -6.05
N THR A 18 -3.48 7.01 -4.92
CA THR A 18 -3.11 5.59 -4.71
C THR A 18 -4.33 4.68 -4.75
N LEU A 19 -5.45 5.12 -4.17
CA LEU A 19 -6.72 4.39 -4.23
C LEU A 19 -7.19 4.25 -5.68
N HIS A 20 -7.17 5.33 -6.46
CA HIS A 20 -7.56 5.31 -7.87
C HIS A 20 -6.64 4.41 -8.71
N ASP A 21 -5.33 4.46 -8.50
CA ASP A 21 -4.36 3.57 -9.18
C ASP A 21 -4.63 2.09 -8.85
N ALA A 22 -4.94 1.79 -7.59
CA ALA A 22 -5.25 0.43 -7.15
C ALA A 22 -6.53 -0.09 -7.81
N VAL A 23 -7.58 0.72 -7.82
CA VAL A 23 -8.88 0.39 -8.45
C VAL A 23 -8.74 0.21 -9.96
N ALA A 24 -7.96 1.07 -10.63
CA ALA A 24 -7.70 0.96 -12.06
C ALA A 24 -6.90 -0.29 -12.45
N SER A 25 -6.08 -0.80 -11.53
CA SER A 25 -5.23 -1.97 -11.77
C SER A 25 -5.90 -3.32 -11.48
N ARG A 26 -7.06 -3.34 -10.86
CA ARG A 26 -7.79 -4.56 -10.44
C ARG A 26 -9.29 -4.41 -10.63
N SER A 27 -9.93 -5.50 -11.04
CA SER A 27 -11.41 -5.59 -11.06
C SER A 27 -11.91 -5.75 -9.64
N ILE A 28 -12.38 -4.67 -9.03
CA ILE A 28 -12.94 -4.72 -7.67
C ILE A 28 -14.39 -5.19 -7.70
N LYS A 29 -14.77 -5.98 -6.70
CA LYS A 29 -16.14 -6.41 -6.49
C LYS A 29 -16.83 -5.49 -5.46
N PRO A 30 -18.14 -5.28 -5.57
CA PRO A 30 -18.90 -4.57 -4.53
C PRO A 30 -18.68 -5.19 -3.15
N GLY A 31 -18.57 -4.35 -2.12
CA GLY A 31 -18.35 -4.81 -0.76
C GLY A 31 -16.88 -5.03 -0.39
N LEU A 32 -15.94 -4.61 -1.24
CA LEU A 32 -14.52 -4.56 -0.87
C LEU A 32 -14.34 -3.72 0.39
N ILE A 33 -13.52 -4.22 1.32
CA ILE A 33 -13.20 -3.49 2.56
C ILE A 33 -11.83 -2.82 2.39
N PHE A 34 -11.79 -1.49 2.58
CA PHE A 34 -10.56 -0.73 2.71
C PHE A 34 -10.25 -0.55 4.20
N HIS A 35 -9.19 -1.21 4.66
CA HIS A 35 -8.74 -1.11 6.05
C HIS A 35 -7.51 -0.19 6.18
N SER A 36 -7.53 0.73 7.13
CA SER A 36 -6.41 1.62 7.41
C SER A 36 -6.29 1.94 8.90
N ASP A 37 -5.20 2.60 9.29
CA ASP A 37 -5.14 3.32 10.54
C ASP A 37 -6.04 4.57 10.51
N ARG A 38 -6.03 5.36 11.59
CA ARG A 38 -6.83 6.61 11.69
C ARG A 38 -6.03 7.85 11.28
N GLY A 39 -5.09 7.70 10.33
CA GLY A 39 -4.38 8.84 9.76
C GLY A 39 -5.33 9.89 9.18
N SER A 40 -4.98 11.17 9.29
CA SER A 40 -5.82 12.29 8.83
C SER A 40 -6.17 12.20 7.34
N GLN A 41 -5.28 11.65 6.51
CA GLN A 41 -5.51 11.42 5.09
C GLN A 41 -6.67 10.45 4.83
N TYR A 42 -6.83 9.40 5.66
CA TYR A 42 -7.88 8.39 5.51
C TYR A 42 -9.20 8.77 6.19
N THR A 43 -9.15 9.63 7.21
CA THR A 43 -10.35 10.13 7.89
C THR A 43 -10.94 11.38 7.25
N SER A 44 -10.28 11.94 6.23
CA SER A 44 -10.74 13.13 5.52
C SER A 44 -12.08 12.89 4.83
N PHE A 45 -12.90 13.93 4.72
CA PHE A 45 -14.17 13.88 4.02
C PHE A 45 -14.00 13.46 2.55
N ASP A 46 -12.99 14.01 1.86
CA ASP A 46 -12.75 13.72 0.46
C ASP A 46 -12.38 12.25 0.24
N PHE A 47 -11.52 11.66 1.10
CA PHE A 47 -11.17 10.25 0.98
C PHE A 47 -12.38 9.33 1.20
N ARG A 48 -13.21 9.64 2.20
CA ARG A 48 -14.46 8.89 2.44
C ARG A 48 -15.42 8.97 1.27
N LYS A 49 -15.57 10.17 0.69
CA LYS A 49 -16.43 10.38 -0.48
C LYS A 49 -15.97 9.53 -1.68
N GLU A 50 -14.66 9.39 -1.89
CA GLU A 50 -14.12 8.52 -2.95
C GLU A 50 -14.44 7.03 -2.69
N LEU A 51 -14.28 6.56 -1.45
CA LEU A 51 -14.64 5.18 -1.09
C LEU A 51 -16.13 4.90 -1.31
N ASP A 52 -17.01 5.83 -0.91
CA ASP A 52 -18.45 5.72 -1.10
C ASP A 52 -18.82 5.66 -2.59
N ALA A 53 -18.20 6.52 -3.42
CA ALA A 53 -18.41 6.52 -4.89
C ALA A 53 -17.97 5.21 -5.55
N LEU A 54 -16.99 4.51 -4.97
CA LEU A 54 -16.50 3.22 -5.45
C LEU A 54 -17.22 2.01 -4.80
N ASN A 55 -18.20 2.24 -3.93
CA ASN A 55 -18.87 1.21 -3.12
C ASN A 55 -17.90 0.36 -2.29
N ILE A 56 -16.87 1.00 -1.74
CA ILE A 56 -15.87 0.40 -0.88
C ILE A 56 -16.20 0.71 0.58
N ILE A 57 -16.21 -0.32 1.42
CA ILE A 57 -16.51 -0.20 2.86
C ILE A 57 -15.24 0.22 3.60
N GLN A 58 -15.30 1.33 4.33
CA GLN A 58 -14.17 1.78 5.14
C GLN A 58 -14.13 1.09 6.50
N SER A 59 -12.96 0.60 6.88
CA SER A 59 -12.66 -0.01 8.18
C SER A 59 -11.41 0.61 8.78
N PHE A 60 -11.38 0.79 10.10
CA PHE A 60 -10.24 1.37 10.80
C PHE A 60 -9.69 0.42 11.86
N SER A 61 -8.36 0.44 12.03
CA SER A 61 -7.70 -0.15 13.19
C SER A 61 -8.24 0.46 14.49
N LYS A 62 -8.45 -0.38 15.51
CA LYS A 62 -8.82 0.10 16.85
C LYS A 62 -7.65 0.87 17.46
N LYS A 63 -7.96 1.95 18.20
CA LYS A 63 -6.95 2.71 18.93
C LYS A 63 -6.23 1.78 19.92
N GLY A 64 -4.90 1.75 19.88
CA GLY A 64 -4.09 0.90 20.74
C GLY A 64 -3.96 -0.57 20.30
N HIS A 65 -4.40 -0.93 19.09
CA HIS A 65 -4.27 -2.27 18.51
C HIS A 65 -3.32 -2.25 17.29
N PRO A 66 -1.99 -2.25 17.46
CA PRO A 66 -1.03 -2.16 16.36
C PRO A 66 -1.09 -3.38 15.43
N TYR A 67 -1.57 -4.53 15.91
CA TYR A 67 -1.66 -5.75 15.10
C TYR A 67 -2.62 -5.64 13.92
N ASP A 68 -3.60 -4.74 14.01
CA ASP A 68 -4.58 -4.54 12.94
C ASP A 68 -3.93 -3.96 11.66
N ASN A 69 -2.74 -3.35 11.77
CA ASN A 69 -1.99 -2.78 10.64
C ASN A 69 -0.61 -3.44 10.44
N ALA A 70 -0.39 -4.61 11.02
CA ALA A 70 0.90 -5.29 11.03
C ALA A 70 1.47 -5.59 9.63
N VAL A 71 0.61 -5.83 8.65
CA VAL A 71 1.03 -6.11 7.26
C VAL A 71 1.72 -4.90 6.65
N MET A 72 1.16 -3.70 6.81
CA MET A 72 1.76 -2.46 6.31
C MET A 72 3.03 -2.09 7.08
N GLU A 73 3.04 -2.25 8.39
CA GLU A 73 4.23 -2.03 9.22
C GLU A 73 5.37 -2.97 8.81
N CYS A 74 5.06 -4.23 8.54
CA CYS A 74 6.00 -5.22 8.04
C CYS A 74 6.58 -4.83 6.67
N PHE A 75 5.73 -4.36 5.74
CA PHE A 75 6.18 -3.86 4.44
C PHE A 75 7.17 -2.70 4.60
N PHE A 76 6.83 -1.68 5.38
CA PHE A 76 7.72 -0.54 5.60
C PHE A 76 9.03 -0.92 6.29
N LYS A 77 9.00 -1.87 7.22
CA LYS A 77 10.21 -2.40 7.84
C LYS A 77 11.16 -3.01 6.79
N TYR A 78 10.64 -3.82 5.88
CA TYR A 78 11.44 -4.41 4.82
C TYR A 78 11.90 -3.40 3.78
N LEU A 79 11.04 -2.49 3.35
CA LEU A 79 11.43 -1.40 2.44
C LEU A 79 12.60 -0.59 3.01
N LYS A 80 12.54 -0.23 4.28
CA LYS A 80 13.63 0.49 4.95
C LYS A 80 14.89 -0.35 5.03
N LYS A 81 14.78 -1.59 5.49
CA LYS A 81 15.93 -2.48 5.71
C LYS A 81 16.61 -2.87 4.40
N ASP A 82 15.85 -3.21 3.39
CA ASP A 82 16.36 -3.79 2.14
C ASP A 82 16.75 -2.73 1.11
N GLU A 83 16.13 -1.56 1.15
CA GLU A 83 16.29 -0.53 0.12
C GLU A 83 16.73 0.81 0.70
N THR A 84 15.85 1.54 1.39
CA THR A 84 16.08 2.96 1.65
C THR A 84 17.17 3.27 2.68
N ASN A 85 17.43 2.39 3.63
CA ASN A 85 18.51 2.56 4.60
C ASN A 85 19.89 2.15 4.06
N ARG A 86 19.95 1.53 2.89
CA ARG A 86 21.19 1.04 2.29
C ARG A 86 21.73 1.96 1.20
N LYS A 87 20.95 2.91 0.74
CA LYS A 87 21.27 3.76 -0.40
C LYS A 87 21.12 5.24 -0.06
N SER A 88 21.90 6.04 -0.76
CA SER A 88 21.69 7.48 -0.86
C SER A 88 21.14 7.81 -2.23
N TYR A 89 20.25 8.78 -2.31
CA TYR A 89 19.57 9.16 -3.54
C TYR A 89 19.96 10.57 -3.94
N ALA A 90 20.30 10.78 -5.20
CA ALA A 90 20.68 12.10 -5.71
C ALA A 90 19.49 13.06 -5.79
N SER A 91 18.27 12.52 -5.98
CA SER A 91 17.04 13.29 -6.11
C SER A 91 15.83 12.52 -5.56
N PHE A 92 14.71 13.23 -5.40
CA PHE A 92 13.45 12.60 -5.04
C PHE A 92 12.92 11.67 -6.16
N ASP A 93 13.22 11.99 -7.42
CA ASP A 93 12.85 11.14 -8.55
C ASP A 93 13.66 9.84 -8.58
N ASP A 94 14.95 9.88 -8.22
CA ASP A 94 15.76 8.68 -8.05
C ASP A 94 15.22 7.78 -6.94
N LEU A 95 14.79 8.37 -5.82
CA LEU A 95 14.13 7.64 -4.75
C LEU A 95 12.83 6.98 -5.24
N LYS A 96 11.99 7.71 -5.97
CA LYS A 96 10.73 7.16 -6.53
C LYS A 96 11.00 5.97 -7.43
N LEU A 97 11.96 6.10 -8.34
CA LEU A 97 12.32 5.03 -9.28
C LEU A 97 12.86 3.81 -8.54
N SER A 98 13.72 4.01 -7.56
CA SER A 98 14.29 2.93 -6.76
C SER A 98 13.23 2.17 -5.96
N VAL A 99 12.30 2.88 -5.33
CA VAL A 99 11.17 2.29 -4.59
C VAL A 99 10.22 1.55 -5.54
N PHE A 100 9.96 2.09 -6.72
CA PHE A 100 9.17 1.43 -7.74
C PHE A 100 9.78 0.08 -8.14
N HIS A 101 11.07 0.04 -8.45
CA HIS A 101 11.78 -1.20 -8.78
C HIS A 101 11.81 -2.18 -7.61
N TYR A 102 12.05 -1.71 -6.39
CA TYR A 102 11.99 -2.57 -5.21
C TYR A 102 10.63 -3.25 -5.06
N ILE A 103 9.53 -2.51 -5.19
CA ILE A 103 8.18 -3.03 -5.02
C ILE A 103 7.82 -4.02 -6.13
N HIS A 104 7.95 -3.61 -7.38
CA HIS A 104 7.41 -4.38 -8.51
C HIS A 104 8.36 -5.49 -8.96
N SER A 105 9.66 -5.23 -9.00
CA SER A 105 10.63 -6.21 -9.51
C SER A 105 11.16 -7.17 -8.44
N TYR A 106 11.11 -6.81 -7.16
CA TYR A 106 11.63 -7.65 -6.09
C TYR A 106 10.56 -8.07 -5.08
N TYR A 107 9.92 -7.12 -4.39
CA TYR A 107 9.00 -7.43 -3.30
C TYR A 107 7.80 -8.25 -3.75
N ASN A 108 7.14 -7.85 -4.83
CA ASN A 108 5.96 -8.53 -5.35
C ASN A 108 6.31 -9.83 -6.09
N ALA A 109 7.34 -9.79 -6.94
CA ALA A 109 7.64 -10.87 -7.87
C ALA A 109 8.54 -11.97 -7.29
N PHE A 110 9.49 -11.62 -6.41
CA PHE A 110 10.53 -12.57 -5.96
C PHE A 110 10.59 -12.79 -4.46
N ARG A 111 10.17 -11.82 -3.63
CA ARG A 111 10.33 -11.95 -2.19
C ARG A 111 9.32 -12.93 -1.58
N PRO A 112 9.78 -14.06 -1.00
CA PRO A 112 8.87 -14.99 -0.33
C PRO A 112 8.40 -14.44 1.02
N HIS A 113 7.17 -14.74 1.40
CA HIS A 113 6.57 -14.34 2.66
C HIS A 113 6.11 -15.54 3.46
N SER A 114 6.53 -15.64 4.72
CA SER A 114 6.17 -16.74 5.61
C SER A 114 4.65 -16.83 5.82
N HIS A 115 3.96 -15.69 5.93
CA HIS A 115 2.51 -15.63 6.04
C HIS A 115 1.81 -16.21 4.80
N ASN A 116 2.41 -16.09 3.63
CA ASN A 116 1.92 -16.66 2.37
C ASN A 116 2.47 -18.08 2.11
N LYS A 117 2.88 -18.80 3.14
CA LYS A 117 3.46 -20.14 3.01
C LYS A 117 4.69 -20.19 2.10
N GLY A 118 5.48 -19.13 2.10
CA GLY A 118 6.67 -18.99 1.24
C GLY A 118 6.40 -18.48 -0.18
N LEU A 119 5.16 -18.20 -0.53
CA LEU A 119 4.82 -17.62 -1.84
C LEU A 119 5.09 -16.11 -1.86
N THR A 120 5.36 -15.60 -3.06
CA THR A 120 5.44 -14.15 -3.28
C THR A 120 4.03 -13.52 -3.29
N PRO A 121 3.93 -12.18 -3.11
CA PRO A 121 2.65 -11.49 -3.25
C PRO A 121 1.94 -11.79 -4.59
N ASP A 122 2.66 -11.74 -5.71
CA ASP A 122 2.09 -12.00 -7.04
C ASP A 122 1.56 -13.43 -7.17
N GLN A 123 2.31 -14.41 -6.65
CA GLN A 123 1.86 -15.80 -6.64
C GLN A 123 0.61 -16.01 -5.77
N THR A 124 0.53 -15.29 -4.66
CA THR A 124 -0.62 -15.39 -3.74
C THR A 124 -1.87 -14.72 -4.33
N GLU A 125 -1.70 -13.62 -5.06
CA GLU A 125 -2.81 -12.87 -5.66
C GLU A 125 -3.39 -13.54 -6.91
N LYS A 126 -2.56 -14.24 -7.70
CA LYS A 126 -2.91 -14.83 -9.00
C LYS A 126 -4.23 -15.63 -9.05
N PRO A 127 -4.63 -16.43 -8.03
CA PRO A 127 -5.89 -17.15 -8.06
C PRO A 127 -7.15 -16.26 -7.98
N PHE A 128 -7.01 -14.99 -7.60
CA PHE A 128 -8.14 -14.07 -7.37
C PHE A 128 -8.37 -13.08 -8.51
N PHE A 129 -7.37 -12.92 -9.37
CA PHE A 129 -7.38 -11.96 -10.48
C PHE A 129 -6.77 -12.56 -11.79
#